data_3b5c79c8e60ff8ee6ac63aad6b6c0680
#
_entry.id   3b5c79c8e60ff8ee6ac63aad6b6c0680
#
_cell.length_a   1.000
_cell.length_b   1.000
_cell.length_c   1.000
_cell.angle_alpha   90.00
_cell.angle_beta   90.00
_cell.angle_gamma   90.00
#
_symmetry.space_group_name_H-M   'P 1'
#
loop_
_entity.id
_entity.type
_entity.pdbx_description
1 polymer ?
#
loop_
_entity_poly.entity_id
_entity_poly.type
_entity_poly.pdbx_seq_one_letter_code
_entity_poly.pdbx_strand_id
1 'polypeptide(L)'
;MSDTQLLSDKQTLTVARLINIAALFALLGVLAGSLNLQFGAGELPCPLCLVQRSAMIGLAVGPAMNLLWGMKARHYALSILAALVGGAGSARQILLHVATPGDPGFGPAILGFHLYTWAFITFVIAVAGCAVLLMWNRPFDLGDTGVLGKRHWHRSLTLFITIWGLMWLLVDLLVIGISVIPQCGLGLCPDDPPPGADLGDVVGWALVLGLGAVAAVIAYFVERRMGDTPERVNAS
;
A
#
# COMPACT_ATOMS: atom_id res chain seq x y z
N MET A 1 5.57 -41.39 -4.35
CA MET A 1 5.56 -40.43 -5.46
C MET A 1 6.28 -39.20 -4.93
N SER A 2 7.54 -39.02 -5.32
CA SER A 2 8.35 -37.89 -4.89
C SER A 2 7.83 -36.64 -5.59
N ASP A 3 7.14 -35.78 -4.82
CA ASP A 3 6.84 -34.43 -5.26
C ASP A 3 8.17 -33.75 -5.60
N THR A 4 8.34 -33.43 -6.84
CA THR A 4 9.40 -32.57 -7.32
C THR A 4 9.14 -31.21 -6.67
N GLN A 5 9.79 -30.93 -5.54
CA GLN A 5 9.67 -29.67 -4.85
C GLN A 5 10.27 -28.60 -5.75
N LEU A 6 9.42 -27.89 -6.49
CA LEU A 6 9.81 -26.83 -7.42
C LEU A 6 10.65 -25.74 -6.78
N LEU A 7 10.48 -25.52 -5.47
CA LEU A 7 11.22 -24.55 -4.67
C LEU A 7 11.58 -25.14 -3.31
N SER A 8 12.79 -24.84 -2.81
CA SER A 8 13.14 -25.13 -1.41
C SER A 8 12.35 -24.22 -0.45
N ASP A 9 12.24 -24.61 0.82
CA ASP A 9 11.49 -23.82 1.82
C ASP A 9 12.02 -22.39 1.95
N LYS A 10 13.34 -22.21 1.88
CA LYS A 10 13.96 -20.86 1.89
C LYS A 10 13.57 -20.05 0.65
N GLN A 11 13.56 -20.67 -0.52
CA GLN A 11 13.15 -20.00 -1.77
C GLN A 11 11.66 -19.64 -1.73
N THR A 12 10.80 -20.52 -1.24
CA THR A 12 9.37 -20.30 -1.07
C THR A 12 9.11 -19.06 -0.22
N LEU A 13 9.73 -18.96 0.97
CA LEU A 13 9.58 -17.79 1.83
C LEU A 13 10.18 -16.52 1.23
N THR A 14 11.30 -16.62 0.52
CA THR A 14 11.91 -15.48 -0.14
C THR A 14 10.99 -14.94 -1.23
N VAL A 15 10.44 -15.81 -2.08
CA VAL A 15 9.50 -15.42 -3.14
C VAL A 15 8.24 -14.79 -2.54
N ALA A 16 7.66 -15.41 -1.50
CA ALA A 16 6.49 -14.87 -0.83
C ALA A 16 6.74 -13.47 -0.24
N ARG A 17 7.90 -13.24 0.38
CA ARG A 17 8.30 -11.93 0.90
C ARG A 17 8.50 -10.91 -0.22
N LEU A 18 9.16 -11.28 -1.30
CA LEU A 18 9.37 -10.38 -2.45
C LEU A 18 8.04 -9.98 -3.10
N ILE A 19 7.08 -10.90 -3.20
CA ILE A 19 5.73 -10.57 -3.71
C ILE A 19 5.05 -9.56 -2.78
N ASN A 20 5.11 -9.74 -1.46
CA ASN A 20 4.50 -8.78 -0.52
C ASN A 20 5.23 -7.43 -0.54
N ILE A 21 6.57 -7.40 -0.68
CA ILE A 21 7.33 -6.16 -0.88
C ILE A 21 6.88 -5.47 -2.17
N ALA A 22 6.82 -6.19 -3.28
CA ALA A 22 6.41 -5.63 -4.56
C ALA A 22 4.97 -5.08 -4.52
N ALA A 23 4.04 -5.82 -3.90
CA ALA A 23 2.66 -5.36 -3.71
C ALA A 23 2.60 -4.08 -2.85
N LEU A 24 3.35 -4.03 -1.75
CA LEU A 24 3.42 -2.85 -0.89
C LEU A 24 3.94 -1.63 -1.66
N PHE A 25 5.06 -1.77 -2.39
CA PHE A 25 5.63 -0.66 -3.15
C PHE A 25 4.78 -0.25 -4.35
N ALA A 26 4.08 -1.18 -5.00
CA ALA A 26 3.12 -0.84 -6.05
C ALA A 26 1.98 0.05 -5.51
N LEU A 27 1.43 -0.30 -4.34
CA LEU A 27 0.39 0.50 -3.69
C LEU A 27 0.92 1.85 -3.20
N LEU A 28 2.12 1.89 -2.61
CA LEU A 28 2.79 3.14 -2.25
C LEU A 28 3.01 4.05 -3.47
N GLY A 29 3.37 3.47 -4.62
CA GLY A 29 3.51 4.21 -5.87
C GLY A 29 2.18 4.84 -6.34
N VAL A 30 1.07 4.11 -6.24
CA VAL A 30 -0.26 4.64 -6.55
C VAL A 30 -0.65 5.77 -5.58
N LEU A 31 -0.43 5.57 -4.27
CA LEU A 31 -0.68 6.59 -3.25
C LEU A 31 0.19 7.83 -3.46
N ALA A 32 1.49 7.65 -3.75
CA ALA A 32 2.42 8.74 -4.05
C ALA A 32 1.97 9.56 -5.28
N GLY A 33 1.54 8.88 -6.36
CA GLY A 33 0.97 9.55 -7.54
C GLY A 33 -0.28 10.36 -7.19
N SER A 34 -1.15 9.81 -6.36
CA SER A 34 -2.36 10.48 -5.87
C SER A 34 -2.05 11.70 -5.00
N LEU A 35 -1.03 11.64 -4.14
CA LEU A 35 -0.56 12.77 -3.34
C LEU A 35 0.09 13.85 -4.23
N ASN A 36 0.84 13.43 -5.26
CA ASN A 36 1.40 14.39 -6.21
C ASN A 36 0.31 15.18 -6.96
N LEU A 37 -0.78 14.53 -7.38
CA LEU A 37 -1.91 15.24 -8.00
C LEU A 37 -2.56 16.22 -7.02
N GLN A 38 -2.66 15.86 -5.75
CA GLN A 38 -3.23 16.75 -4.73
C GLN A 38 -2.35 17.96 -4.46
N PHE A 39 -1.06 17.78 -4.23
CA PHE A 39 -0.14 18.84 -3.82
C PHE A 39 0.60 19.49 -4.99
N GLY A 40 0.78 18.77 -6.10
CA GLY A 40 1.48 19.25 -7.28
C GLY A 40 0.58 19.89 -8.31
N ALA A 41 -0.59 19.30 -8.57
CA ALA A 41 -1.56 19.84 -9.54
C ALA A 41 -2.74 20.57 -8.88
N GLY A 42 -2.77 20.67 -7.55
CA GLY A 42 -3.87 21.33 -6.83
C GLY A 42 -5.21 20.60 -6.90
N GLU A 43 -5.21 19.36 -7.33
CA GLU A 43 -6.39 18.50 -7.50
C GLU A 43 -6.88 17.98 -6.15
N LEU A 44 -7.85 18.65 -5.55
CA LEU A 44 -8.42 18.16 -4.30
C LEU A 44 -9.20 16.86 -4.50
N PRO A 45 -9.00 15.88 -3.62
CA PRO A 45 -9.68 14.60 -3.74
C PRO A 45 -11.18 14.75 -3.43
N CYS A 46 -12.02 14.16 -4.28
CA CYS A 46 -13.44 14.01 -4.01
C CYS A 46 -13.70 13.06 -2.82
N PRO A 47 -14.87 13.08 -2.18
CA PRO A 47 -15.19 12.17 -1.07
C PRO A 47 -14.99 10.69 -1.40
N LEU A 48 -15.39 10.25 -2.60
CA LEU A 48 -15.15 8.88 -3.06
C LEU A 48 -13.67 8.59 -3.31
N CYS A 49 -12.90 9.60 -3.75
CA CYS A 49 -11.45 9.49 -3.90
C CYS A 49 -10.76 9.24 -2.54
N LEU A 50 -11.24 9.86 -1.45
CA LEU A 50 -10.74 9.62 -0.10
C LEU A 50 -11.05 8.20 0.38
N VAL A 51 -12.25 7.69 0.09
CA VAL A 51 -12.61 6.28 0.36
C VAL A 51 -11.69 5.33 -0.39
N GLN A 52 -11.42 5.59 -1.68
CA GLN A 52 -10.49 4.79 -2.48
C GLN A 52 -9.07 4.80 -1.92
N ARG A 53 -8.54 5.97 -1.53
CA ARG A 53 -7.21 6.08 -0.89
C ARG A 53 -7.16 5.31 0.43
N SER A 54 -8.18 5.47 1.28
CA SER A 54 -8.28 4.75 2.55
C SER A 54 -8.35 3.24 2.33
N ALA A 55 -9.09 2.80 1.32
CA ALA A 55 -9.16 1.38 0.95
C ALA A 55 -7.83 0.85 0.38
N MET A 56 -7.05 1.66 -0.37
CA MET A 56 -5.71 1.29 -0.83
C MET A 56 -4.73 1.12 0.34
N ILE A 57 -4.81 1.99 1.35
CA ILE A 57 -4.05 1.81 2.60
C ILE A 57 -4.49 0.50 3.28
N GLY A 58 -5.80 0.27 3.42
CA GLY A 58 -6.34 -0.98 3.98
C GLY A 58 -5.87 -2.22 3.21
N LEU A 59 -5.82 -2.14 1.88
CA LEU A 59 -5.27 -3.19 1.02
C LEU A 59 -3.78 -3.44 1.30
N ALA A 60 -2.98 -2.40 1.53
CA ALA A 60 -1.56 -2.49 1.84
C ALA A 60 -1.29 -3.08 3.24
N VAL A 61 -2.27 -3.06 4.15
CA VAL A 61 -2.13 -3.65 5.50
C VAL A 61 -1.83 -5.14 5.44
N GLY A 62 -2.45 -5.91 4.55
CA GLY A 62 -2.19 -7.35 4.44
C GLY A 62 -0.74 -7.69 4.09
N PRO A 63 -0.16 -7.17 2.99
CA PRO A 63 1.26 -7.28 2.72
C PRO A 63 2.16 -6.79 3.87
N ALA A 64 1.83 -5.65 4.49
CA ALA A 64 2.55 -5.13 5.64
C ALA A 64 2.52 -6.12 6.83
N MET A 65 1.37 -6.69 7.15
CA MET A 65 1.23 -7.71 8.21
C MET A 65 2.00 -8.98 7.89
N ASN A 66 2.01 -9.42 6.61
CA ASN A 66 2.82 -10.57 6.19
C ASN A 66 4.31 -10.32 6.38
N LEU A 67 4.79 -9.11 6.10
CA LEU A 67 6.19 -8.74 6.30
C LEU A 67 6.54 -8.60 7.80
N LEU A 68 5.63 -8.06 8.62
CA LEU A 68 5.85 -7.86 10.06
C LEU A 68 5.76 -9.16 10.87
N TRP A 69 4.71 -9.95 10.65
CA TRP A 69 4.36 -11.12 11.50
C TRP A 69 4.40 -12.46 10.76
N GLY A 70 4.92 -12.45 9.52
CA GLY A 70 5.03 -13.65 8.68
C GLY A 70 3.76 -13.97 7.90
N MET A 71 3.91 -14.90 6.96
CA MET A 71 2.89 -15.25 5.98
C MET A 71 1.69 -15.93 6.64
N LYS A 72 0.50 -15.33 6.49
CA LYS A 72 -0.76 -15.88 6.99
C LYS A 72 -1.90 -15.59 6.03
N ALA A 73 -2.75 -16.58 5.77
CA ALA A 73 -3.90 -16.44 4.89
C ALA A 73 -4.87 -15.32 5.32
N ARG A 74 -5.06 -15.13 6.63
CA ARG A 74 -5.92 -14.06 7.18
C ARG A 74 -5.48 -12.64 6.78
N HIS A 75 -4.19 -12.40 6.54
CA HIS A 75 -3.69 -11.10 6.12
C HIS A 75 -4.13 -10.77 4.68
N TYR A 76 -4.10 -11.75 3.78
CA TYR A 76 -4.64 -11.59 2.43
C TYR A 76 -6.18 -11.44 2.44
N ALA A 77 -6.88 -12.13 3.34
CA ALA A 77 -8.33 -11.97 3.50
C ALA A 77 -8.70 -10.53 3.89
N LEU A 78 -7.93 -9.89 4.81
CA LEU A 78 -8.11 -8.48 5.16
C LEU A 78 -7.89 -7.56 3.95
N SER A 79 -6.84 -7.83 3.14
CA SER A 79 -6.60 -7.11 1.89
C SER A 79 -7.78 -7.22 0.92
N ILE A 80 -8.35 -8.42 0.77
CA ILE A 80 -9.53 -8.63 -0.10
C ILE A 80 -10.71 -7.81 0.39
N LEU A 81 -11.00 -7.80 1.70
CA LEU A 81 -12.11 -7.00 2.26
C LEU A 81 -11.91 -5.50 1.98
N ALA A 82 -10.71 -4.98 2.19
CA ALA A 82 -10.38 -3.58 1.87
C ALA A 82 -10.53 -3.30 0.37
N ALA A 83 -10.05 -4.21 -0.50
CA ALA A 83 -10.16 -4.07 -1.94
C ALA A 83 -11.61 -4.09 -2.44
N LEU A 84 -12.49 -4.90 -1.82
CA LEU A 84 -13.91 -4.92 -2.15
C LEU A 84 -14.60 -3.59 -1.80
N VAL A 85 -14.28 -2.99 -0.65
CA VAL A 85 -14.80 -1.67 -0.27
C VAL A 85 -14.33 -0.59 -1.25
N GLY A 86 -13.02 -0.56 -1.56
CA GLY A 86 -12.47 0.40 -2.52
C GLY A 86 -13.00 0.19 -3.94
N GLY A 87 -13.13 -1.06 -4.36
CA GLY A 87 -13.72 -1.43 -5.65
C GLY A 87 -15.18 -1.00 -5.79
N ALA A 88 -15.98 -1.20 -4.74
CA ALA A 88 -17.36 -0.73 -4.71
C ALA A 88 -17.46 0.80 -4.80
N GLY A 89 -16.61 1.54 -4.07
CA GLY A 89 -16.52 3.00 -4.17
C GLY A 89 -16.12 3.47 -5.57
N SER A 90 -15.14 2.82 -6.19
CA SER A 90 -14.69 3.13 -7.55
C SER A 90 -15.77 2.80 -8.59
N ALA A 91 -16.43 1.65 -8.48
CA ALA A 91 -17.54 1.27 -9.35
C ALA A 91 -18.70 2.27 -9.27
N ARG A 92 -19.06 2.70 -8.04
CA ARG A 92 -20.06 3.75 -7.84
C ARG A 92 -19.69 5.03 -8.56
N GLN A 93 -18.44 5.47 -8.47
CA GLN A 93 -17.97 6.69 -9.13
C GLN A 93 -18.03 6.57 -10.65
N ILE A 94 -17.62 5.42 -11.23
CA ILE A 94 -17.77 5.14 -12.66
C ILE A 94 -19.24 5.25 -13.10
N LEU A 95 -20.15 4.61 -12.34
CA LEU A 95 -21.57 4.60 -12.65
C LEU A 95 -22.19 6.00 -12.59
N LEU A 96 -21.85 6.82 -11.61
CA LEU A 96 -22.32 8.20 -11.49
C LEU A 96 -21.88 9.02 -12.68
N HIS A 97 -20.63 8.88 -13.11
CA HIS A 97 -20.11 9.58 -14.27
C HIS A 97 -20.76 9.13 -15.59
N VAL A 98 -20.92 7.83 -15.80
CA VAL A 98 -21.55 7.30 -17.03
C VAL A 98 -23.04 7.63 -17.07
N ALA A 99 -23.71 7.75 -15.93
CA ALA A 99 -25.13 8.07 -15.85
C ALA A 99 -25.45 9.54 -16.12
N THR A 100 -24.45 10.44 -16.09
CA THR A 100 -24.64 11.89 -16.26
C THR A 100 -24.07 12.33 -17.61
N PRO A 101 -24.91 12.53 -18.66
CA PRO A 101 -24.44 12.95 -19.97
C PRO A 101 -23.71 14.30 -19.91
N GLY A 102 -22.49 14.36 -20.46
CA GLY A 102 -21.68 15.58 -20.52
C GLY A 102 -20.88 15.87 -19.24
N ASP A 103 -20.88 14.98 -18.27
CA ASP A 103 -20.03 15.07 -17.08
C ASP A 103 -18.56 14.85 -17.50
N PRO A 104 -17.65 15.83 -17.25
CA PRO A 104 -16.24 15.70 -17.61
C PRO A 104 -15.48 14.69 -16.72
N GLY A 105 -16.09 14.17 -15.64
CA GLY A 105 -15.44 13.31 -14.65
C GLY A 105 -14.54 14.07 -13.68
N PHE A 106 -14.04 13.36 -12.67
CA PHE A 106 -13.12 13.91 -11.68
C PHE A 106 -11.65 13.59 -12.03
N GLY A 107 -10.83 14.64 -12.02
CA GLY A 107 -9.38 14.53 -12.22
C GLY A 107 -8.98 14.28 -13.68
N PRO A 108 -7.67 14.32 -13.96
CA PRO A 108 -7.15 14.12 -15.29
C PRO A 108 -7.34 12.67 -15.78
N ALA A 109 -7.62 12.52 -17.08
CA ALA A 109 -7.63 11.22 -17.72
C ALA A 109 -6.19 10.77 -18.05
N ILE A 110 -5.80 9.59 -17.59
CA ILE A 110 -4.51 8.96 -17.87
C ILE A 110 -4.77 7.79 -18.84
N LEU A 111 -4.14 7.80 -20.01
CA LEU A 111 -4.35 6.79 -21.08
C LEU A 111 -5.83 6.62 -21.45
N GLY A 112 -6.60 7.70 -21.42
CA GLY A 112 -8.03 7.68 -21.77
C GLY A 112 -8.98 7.25 -20.67
N PHE A 113 -8.48 6.91 -19.47
CA PHE A 113 -9.29 6.54 -18.31
C PHE A 113 -9.06 7.49 -17.14
N HIS A 114 -10.14 7.87 -16.45
CA HIS A 114 -10.05 8.66 -15.23
C HIS A 114 -9.45 7.85 -14.06
N LEU A 115 -8.93 8.54 -13.06
CA LEU A 115 -8.23 7.95 -11.92
C LEU A 115 -9.07 6.92 -11.15
N TYR A 116 -10.37 7.13 -11.04
CA TYR A 116 -11.28 6.19 -10.37
C TYR A 116 -11.43 4.87 -11.13
N THR A 117 -11.28 4.87 -12.47
CA THR A 117 -11.23 3.65 -13.28
C THR A 117 -9.94 2.88 -13.04
N TRP A 118 -8.80 3.57 -12.96
CA TRP A 118 -7.53 2.95 -12.58
C TRP A 118 -7.56 2.39 -11.15
N ALA A 119 -8.21 3.10 -10.23
CA ALA A 119 -8.42 2.59 -8.87
C ALA A 119 -9.25 1.29 -8.88
N PHE A 120 -10.35 1.25 -9.65
CA PHE A 120 -11.15 0.04 -9.82
C PHE A 120 -10.33 -1.15 -10.36
N ILE A 121 -9.56 -0.92 -11.42
CA ILE A 121 -8.66 -1.93 -12.01
C ILE A 121 -7.67 -2.43 -10.96
N THR A 122 -7.07 -1.53 -10.19
CA THR A 122 -6.12 -1.88 -9.11
C THR A 122 -6.77 -2.79 -8.08
N PHE A 123 -7.99 -2.48 -7.62
CA PHE A 123 -8.71 -3.31 -6.66
C PHE A 123 -9.07 -4.68 -7.22
N VAL A 124 -9.50 -4.77 -8.48
CA VAL A 124 -9.79 -6.05 -9.15
C VAL A 124 -8.54 -6.92 -9.25
N ILE A 125 -7.41 -6.34 -9.68
CA ILE A 125 -6.12 -7.03 -9.75
C ILE A 125 -5.69 -7.51 -8.35
N ALA A 126 -5.90 -6.68 -7.32
CA ALA A 126 -5.53 -7.01 -5.96
C ALA A 126 -6.36 -8.18 -5.42
N VAL A 127 -7.68 -8.20 -5.65
CA VAL A 127 -8.54 -9.33 -5.26
C VAL A 127 -8.09 -10.61 -5.95
N ALA A 128 -7.88 -10.57 -7.28
CA ALA A 128 -7.42 -11.72 -8.05
C ALA A 128 -6.04 -12.20 -7.58
N GLY A 129 -5.09 -11.27 -7.36
CA GLY A 129 -3.76 -11.59 -6.86
C GLY A 129 -3.78 -12.22 -5.46
N CYS A 130 -4.56 -11.65 -4.54
CA CYS A 130 -4.73 -12.24 -3.21
C CYS A 130 -5.39 -13.63 -3.27
N ALA A 131 -6.38 -13.83 -4.15
CA ALA A 131 -7.01 -15.13 -4.34
C ALA A 131 -5.99 -16.18 -4.83
N VAL A 132 -5.15 -15.83 -5.81
CA VAL A 132 -4.08 -16.71 -6.29
C VAL A 132 -3.08 -17.04 -5.16
N LEU A 133 -2.68 -16.02 -4.37
CA LEU A 133 -1.76 -16.23 -3.25
C LEU A 133 -2.36 -17.09 -2.13
N LEU A 134 -3.68 -17.03 -1.92
CA LEU A 134 -4.38 -17.90 -0.98
C LEU A 134 -4.41 -19.36 -1.43
N MET A 135 -4.33 -19.65 -2.73
CA MET A 135 -4.21 -21.01 -3.25
C MET A 135 -2.81 -21.61 -3.05
N TRP A 136 -1.82 -20.79 -2.74
CA TRP A 136 -0.45 -21.20 -2.47
C TRP A 136 -0.22 -21.42 -0.99
N ASN A 137 -0.59 -22.60 -0.47
CA ASN A 137 -0.58 -22.91 0.97
C ASN A 137 0.81 -22.98 1.61
N ARG A 138 1.81 -23.41 0.84
CA ARG A 138 3.16 -23.69 1.37
C ARG A 138 3.78 -22.57 2.21
N PRO A 139 3.75 -21.27 1.84
CA PRO A 139 4.29 -20.19 2.66
C PRO A 139 3.64 -20.09 4.04
N PHE A 140 2.35 -20.48 4.17
CA PHE A 140 1.62 -20.41 5.42
C PHE A 140 2.03 -21.53 6.39
N ASP A 141 2.38 -22.71 5.85
CA ASP A 141 2.75 -23.90 6.61
C ASP A 141 4.19 -23.84 7.15
N LEU A 142 5.05 -23.01 6.56
CA LEU A 142 6.47 -22.90 6.93
C LEU A 142 6.74 -22.10 8.21
N GLY A 143 5.71 -21.52 8.85
CA GLY A 143 5.83 -20.87 10.15
C GLY A 143 6.71 -19.61 10.15
N ASP A 144 6.64 -18.81 9.07
CA ASP A 144 7.35 -17.52 8.97
C ASP A 144 6.93 -16.58 10.11
N THR A 145 7.90 -15.95 10.76
CA THR A 145 7.68 -15.03 11.88
C THR A 145 7.83 -13.55 11.49
N GLY A 146 8.17 -13.28 10.23
CA GLY A 146 8.36 -11.92 9.71
C GLY A 146 9.52 -11.16 10.37
N VAL A 147 9.52 -9.83 10.18
CA VAL A 147 10.58 -8.92 10.69
C VAL A 147 10.59 -8.84 12.22
N LEU A 148 9.41 -8.92 12.87
CA LEU A 148 9.28 -8.82 14.32
C LEU A 148 9.57 -10.13 15.05
N GLY A 149 9.68 -11.26 14.33
CA GLY A 149 10.01 -12.56 14.90
C GLY A 149 11.51 -12.81 15.05
N LYS A 150 11.86 -14.04 15.40
CA LYS A 150 13.26 -14.47 15.47
C LYS A 150 13.89 -14.34 14.08
N ARG A 151 15.05 -13.69 14.03
CA ARG A 151 15.78 -13.24 12.85
C ARG A 151 16.02 -14.35 11.82
N HIS A 152 15.20 -14.42 10.77
CA HIS A 152 15.43 -15.28 9.59
C HIS A 152 15.81 -14.49 8.33
N TRP A 153 16.02 -13.18 8.44
CA TRP A 153 16.33 -12.31 7.33
C TRP A 153 17.83 -12.21 7.13
N HIS A 154 18.34 -13.02 6.22
CA HIS A 154 19.79 -13.15 6.00
C HIS A 154 20.41 -12.01 5.15
N ARG A 155 19.60 -11.07 4.64
CA ARG A 155 20.10 -9.96 3.82
C ARG A 155 19.66 -8.63 4.41
N SER A 156 20.62 -7.82 4.80
CA SER A 156 20.42 -6.44 5.27
C SER A 156 19.60 -5.60 4.28
N LEU A 157 19.85 -5.75 2.97
CA LEU A 157 19.10 -5.04 1.93
C LEU A 157 17.60 -5.37 1.95
N THR A 158 17.23 -6.65 2.05
CA THR A 158 15.82 -7.06 2.07
C THR A 158 15.12 -6.54 3.33
N LEU A 159 15.82 -6.57 4.46
CA LEU A 159 15.33 -6.01 5.72
C LEU A 159 15.13 -4.50 5.60
N PHE A 160 16.12 -3.79 5.07
CA PHE A 160 16.03 -2.35 4.83
C PHE A 160 14.86 -1.98 3.92
N ILE A 161 14.71 -2.64 2.76
CA ILE A 161 13.60 -2.39 1.82
C ILE A 161 12.24 -2.62 2.49
N THR A 162 12.13 -3.69 3.29
CA THR A 162 10.89 -3.98 4.02
C THR A 162 10.55 -2.88 5.02
N ILE A 163 11.52 -2.49 5.86
CA ILE A 163 11.30 -1.44 6.87
C ILE A 163 11.03 -0.10 6.18
N TRP A 164 11.71 0.20 5.09
CA TRP A 164 11.46 1.40 4.29
C TRP A 164 10.02 1.46 3.77
N GLY A 165 9.53 0.36 3.16
CA GLY A 165 8.13 0.29 2.70
C GLY A 165 7.11 0.47 3.83
N LEU A 166 7.37 -0.13 5.00
CA LEU A 166 6.50 0.00 6.17
C LEU A 166 6.51 1.44 6.73
N MET A 167 7.67 2.07 6.80
CA MET A 167 7.78 3.46 7.25
C MET A 167 7.11 4.41 6.26
N TRP A 168 7.26 4.17 4.96
CA TRP A 168 6.59 4.99 3.95
C TRP A 168 5.07 4.85 4.04
N LEU A 169 4.55 3.62 4.20
CA LEU A 169 3.11 3.42 4.40
C LEU A 169 2.59 4.18 5.64
N LEU A 170 3.35 4.19 6.73
CA LEU A 170 2.98 4.94 7.92
C LEU A 170 2.97 6.46 7.66
N VAL A 171 3.95 6.97 6.94
CA VAL A 171 4.02 8.39 6.55
C VAL A 171 2.84 8.75 5.64
N ASP A 172 2.53 7.93 4.63
CA ASP A 172 1.38 8.14 3.75
C ASP A 172 0.07 8.16 4.54
N LEU A 173 -0.10 7.24 5.48
CA LEU A 173 -1.27 7.20 6.36
C LEU A 173 -1.42 8.51 7.16
N LEU A 174 -0.34 9.02 7.72
CA LEU A 174 -0.33 10.28 8.47
C LEU A 174 -0.64 11.48 7.55
N VAL A 175 -0.01 11.55 6.38
CA VAL A 175 -0.23 12.64 5.42
C VAL A 175 -1.68 12.65 4.93
N ILE A 176 -2.24 11.49 4.59
CA ILE A 176 -3.64 11.39 4.15
C ILE A 176 -4.57 11.76 5.31
N GLY A 177 -4.32 11.30 6.52
CA GLY A 177 -5.11 11.66 7.70
C GLY A 177 -5.12 13.17 7.97
N ILE A 178 -3.95 13.81 7.91
CA ILE A 178 -3.82 15.26 8.06
C ILE A 178 -4.51 16.01 6.92
N SER A 179 -4.48 15.48 5.69
CA SER A 179 -5.13 16.11 4.53
C SER A 179 -6.66 16.00 4.57
N VAL A 180 -7.20 14.90 5.12
CA VAL A 180 -8.66 14.67 5.23
C VAL A 180 -9.31 15.62 6.23
N ILE A 181 -8.66 15.85 7.39
CA ILE A 181 -9.21 16.69 8.46
C ILE A 181 -9.56 18.12 8.01
N PRO A 182 -8.69 18.85 7.29
CA PRO A 182 -9.00 20.19 6.81
C PRO A 182 -10.12 20.23 5.75
N GLN A 183 -10.27 19.16 4.96
CA GLN A 183 -11.26 19.10 3.88
C GLN A 183 -12.65 18.70 4.37
N CYS A 184 -12.73 17.74 5.25
CA CYS A 184 -13.97 17.13 5.70
C CYS A 184 -14.34 17.50 7.14
N GLY A 185 -13.41 18.06 7.92
CA GLY A 185 -13.59 18.26 9.35
C GLY A 185 -13.87 16.94 10.07
N LEU A 186 -14.80 16.97 11.01
CA LEU A 186 -15.33 15.79 11.71
C LEU A 186 -16.69 15.34 11.16
N GLY A 187 -17.13 15.90 10.04
CA GLY A 187 -18.42 15.64 9.42
C GLY A 187 -18.30 15.03 8.02
N LEU A 188 -19.38 15.19 7.23
CA LEU A 188 -19.40 14.78 5.84
C LEU A 188 -18.52 15.72 5.00
N CYS A 189 -17.77 15.15 4.06
CA CYS A 189 -17.00 15.94 3.10
C CYS A 189 -17.96 16.70 2.18
N PRO A 190 -17.67 17.98 1.83
CA PRO A 190 -18.43 18.71 0.83
C PRO A 190 -18.30 18.02 -0.54
N ASP A 191 -19.38 18.07 -1.33
CA ASP A 191 -19.38 17.49 -2.68
C ASP A 191 -18.38 18.20 -3.60
N ASP A 192 -18.26 19.52 -3.45
CA ASP A 192 -17.27 20.36 -4.13
C ASP A 192 -16.23 20.86 -3.13
N PRO A 193 -15.05 20.24 -3.07
CA PRO A 193 -13.98 20.71 -2.18
C PRO A 193 -13.50 22.10 -2.59
N PRO A 194 -13.10 22.98 -1.63
CA PRO A 194 -12.55 24.28 -1.94
C PRO A 194 -11.28 24.15 -2.80
N PRO A 195 -10.96 25.13 -3.67
CA PRO A 195 -9.77 25.09 -4.49
C PRO A 195 -8.51 24.90 -3.62
N GLY A 196 -7.70 23.90 -3.94
CA GLY A 196 -6.46 23.60 -3.24
C GLY A 196 -5.34 24.57 -3.60
N ALA A 197 -4.30 24.58 -2.82
CA ALA A 197 -3.08 25.29 -3.18
C ALA A 197 -2.37 24.49 -4.30
N ASP A 198 -2.20 25.12 -5.45
CA ASP A 198 -1.33 24.63 -6.51
C ASP A 198 0.12 24.96 -6.13
N LEU A 199 0.88 23.95 -5.77
CA LEU A 199 2.32 24.09 -5.44
C LEU A 199 3.21 23.86 -6.66
N GLY A 200 2.62 23.51 -7.81
CA GLY A 200 3.34 23.08 -9.00
C GLY A 200 3.81 21.62 -8.92
N ASP A 201 3.82 20.96 -10.08
CA ASP A 201 4.07 19.53 -10.21
C ASP A 201 5.46 19.12 -9.67
N VAL A 202 6.47 19.97 -9.92
CA VAL A 202 7.85 19.76 -9.43
C VAL A 202 7.90 19.76 -7.89
N VAL A 203 7.20 20.70 -7.25
CA VAL A 203 7.16 20.81 -5.79
C VAL A 203 6.38 19.64 -5.19
N GLY A 204 5.29 19.23 -5.83
CA GLY A 204 4.53 18.05 -5.42
C GLY A 204 5.37 16.77 -5.44
N TRP A 205 6.11 16.51 -6.52
CA TRP A 205 7.04 15.38 -6.59
C TRP A 205 8.21 15.51 -5.61
N ALA A 206 8.77 16.71 -5.42
CA ALA A 206 9.82 16.94 -4.44
C ALA A 206 9.34 16.61 -3.01
N LEU A 207 8.10 16.95 -2.68
CA LEU A 207 7.47 16.64 -1.39
C LEU A 207 7.30 15.12 -1.22
N VAL A 208 6.75 14.43 -2.22
CA VAL A 208 6.56 12.97 -2.18
C VAL A 208 7.90 12.23 -2.05
N LEU A 209 8.91 12.62 -2.86
CA LEU A 209 10.26 12.04 -2.79
C LEU A 209 10.94 12.36 -1.45
N GLY A 210 10.74 13.57 -0.93
CA GLY A 210 11.21 13.97 0.40
C GLY A 210 10.65 13.10 1.52
N LEU A 211 9.35 12.81 1.49
CA LEU A 211 8.71 11.88 2.45
C LEU A 211 9.30 10.47 2.34
N GLY A 212 9.50 9.97 1.11
CA GLY A 212 10.15 8.68 0.87
C GLY A 212 11.59 8.65 1.39
N ALA A 213 12.35 9.75 1.23
CA ALA A 213 13.71 9.88 1.76
C ALA A 213 13.73 9.90 3.29
N VAL A 214 12.81 10.63 3.95
CA VAL A 214 12.66 10.62 5.41
C VAL A 214 12.34 9.20 5.90
N ALA A 215 11.41 8.51 5.25
CA ALA A 215 11.09 7.13 5.57
C ALA A 215 12.33 6.21 5.42
N ALA A 216 13.17 6.42 4.40
CA ALA A 216 14.40 5.65 4.19
C ALA A 216 15.44 5.91 5.30
N VAL A 217 15.60 7.17 5.74
CA VAL A 217 16.50 7.52 6.85
C VAL A 217 16.04 6.85 8.15
N ILE A 218 14.74 6.93 8.47
CA ILE A 218 14.18 6.26 9.65
C ILE A 218 14.39 4.75 9.55
N ALA A 219 14.10 4.15 8.38
CA ALA A 219 14.28 2.72 8.14
C ALA A 219 15.74 2.28 8.36
N TYR A 220 16.71 3.07 7.89
CA TYR A 220 18.13 2.80 8.10
C TYR A 220 18.49 2.73 9.59
N PHE A 221 18.04 3.70 10.39
CA PHE A 221 18.31 3.70 11.84
C PHE A 221 17.60 2.56 12.56
N VAL A 222 16.37 2.23 12.17
CA VAL A 222 15.62 1.10 12.75
C VAL A 222 16.31 -0.23 12.42
N GLU A 223 16.69 -0.44 11.16
CA GLU A 223 17.39 -1.65 10.72
C GLU A 223 18.72 -1.81 11.46
N ARG A 224 19.49 -0.74 11.59
CA ARG A 224 20.78 -0.76 12.31
C ARG A 224 20.59 -1.13 13.79
N ARG A 225 19.60 -0.56 14.47
CA ARG A 225 19.28 -0.91 15.88
C ARG A 225 18.84 -2.37 16.01
N MET A 226 18.05 -2.89 15.08
CA MET A 226 17.64 -4.29 15.07
C MET A 226 18.83 -5.21 14.79
N GLY A 227 19.82 -4.75 14.00
CA GLY A 227 21.05 -5.47 13.70
C GLY A 227 22.01 -5.58 14.87
N ASP A 228 22.08 -4.55 15.71
CA ASP A 228 23.00 -4.45 16.84
C ASP A 228 22.51 -5.13 18.12
N THR A 229 21.27 -5.67 18.14
CA THR A 229 20.77 -6.39 19.30
C THR A 229 21.47 -7.77 19.36
N PRO A 230 22.40 -8.01 20.31
CA PRO A 230 23.09 -9.30 20.40
C PRO A 230 22.06 -10.38 20.69
N GLU A 231 22.16 -11.51 19.98
CA GLU A 231 21.51 -12.75 20.38
C GLU A 231 21.89 -13.00 21.85
N ARG A 232 20.98 -12.79 22.77
CA ARG A 232 21.12 -13.41 24.08
C ARG A 232 20.99 -14.91 23.81
N VAL A 233 22.13 -15.54 23.62
CA VAL A 233 22.28 -16.98 23.72
C VAL A 233 21.80 -17.31 25.13
N ASN A 234 20.59 -17.83 25.25
CA ASN A 234 20.20 -18.54 26.45
C ASN A 234 21.03 -19.83 26.46
N ALA A 235 22.23 -19.73 27.01
CA ALA A 235 22.94 -20.83 27.61
C ALA A 235 22.20 -21.14 28.91
N SER A 236 21.35 -22.15 28.89
CA SER A 236 20.97 -22.96 30.05
C SER A 236 20.33 -24.26 29.56
#